data_928d360cfb810c2f9ce944dba1994be5
#
_entry.id   928d360cfb810c2f9ce944dba1994be5
#
_cell.length_a   1.000
_cell.length_b   1.000
_cell.length_c   1.000
_cell.angle_alpha   90.00
_cell.angle_beta   90.00
_cell.angle_gamma   90.00
#
_symmetry.space_group_name_H-M   'P 1'
#
loop_
_entity.id
_entity.type
_entity.pdbx_description
1 polymer ?
#
loop_
_entity_poly.entity_id
_entity_poly.type
_entity_poly.pdbx_seq_one_letter_code
_entity_poly.pdbx_strand_id
1 'polypeptide(L)'
;MKFHHIGIACDDIESAINFVKNTFHISKVSEIIFDENQNVNLCLLQTKCNIHIELVSGVTVTRFIKKRQYLYHTCWEVNNIEESITNFINNGAVLISESKKAILFNYRRVAFLMTSIGVIELLESKDR
;
A
#
# COMPACT_ATOMS: atom_id res chain seq x y z
N MET A 1 3.75 6.12 -15.11
CA MET A 1 3.15 5.78 -13.81
C MET A 1 2.02 4.79 -14.00
N LYS A 2 2.02 3.72 -13.26
CA LYS A 2 1.08 2.60 -13.46
C LYS A 2 0.42 2.22 -12.12
N PHE A 3 -0.90 2.11 -12.11
CA PHE A 3 -1.63 1.71 -10.91
C PHE A 3 -1.23 0.31 -10.47
N HIS A 4 -1.00 0.12 -9.17
CA HIS A 4 -0.58 -1.17 -8.62
C HIS A 4 -1.62 -1.78 -7.67
N HIS A 5 -2.03 -1.07 -6.63
CA HIS A 5 -3.00 -1.61 -5.67
C HIS A 5 -3.69 -0.52 -4.86
N ILE A 6 -4.76 -0.95 -4.18
CA ILE A 6 -5.46 -0.17 -3.18
C ILE A 6 -5.04 -0.70 -1.82
N GLY A 7 -4.58 0.17 -0.92
CA GLY A 7 -4.25 -0.18 0.45
C GLY A 7 -5.43 0.09 1.38
N ILE A 8 -5.83 -0.92 2.14
CA ILE A 8 -6.95 -0.84 3.06
C ILE A 8 -6.47 -1.16 4.48
N ALA A 9 -6.68 -0.22 5.41
CA ALA A 9 -6.38 -0.41 6.81
C ALA A 9 -7.45 -1.28 7.46
N CYS A 10 -7.04 -2.27 8.22
CA CYS A 10 -7.94 -3.13 8.97
C CYS A 10 -7.42 -3.32 10.40
N ASP A 11 -8.34 -3.63 11.31
CA ASP A 11 -8.02 -3.84 12.71
C ASP A 11 -7.40 -5.21 12.93
N ASP A 12 -8.05 -6.25 12.40
CA ASP A 12 -7.60 -7.63 12.49
C ASP A 12 -7.42 -8.18 11.07
N ILE A 13 -6.16 -8.41 10.70
CA ILE A 13 -5.85 -8.79 9.31
C ILE A 13 -6.44 -10.15 8.93
N GLU A 14 -6.47 -11.12 9.85
CA GLU A 14 -7.03 -12.44 9.55
C GLU A 14 -8.53 -12.38 9.29
N SER A 15 -9.26 -11.63 10.13
CA SER A 15 -10.69 -11.41 9.92
C SER A 15 -10.96 -10.69 8.60
N ALA A 16 -10.14 -9.70 8.27
CA ALA A 16 -10.28 -8.95 7.02
C ALA A 16 -10.03 -9.84 5.80
N ILE A 17 -9.00 -10.68 5.87
CA ILE A 17 -8.71 -11.65 4.79
C ILE A 17 -9.90 -12.58 4.59
N ASN A 18 -10.44 -13.13 5.67
CA ASN A 18 -11.58 -14.04 5.59
C ASN A 18 -12.82 -13.36 4.98
N PHE A 19 -13.09 -12.12 5.40
CA PHE A 19 -14.20 -11.35 4.84
C PHE A 19 -14.04 -11.16 3.33
N VAL A 20 -12.85 -10.72 2.90
CA VAL A 20 -12.60 -10.46 1.47
C VAL A 20 -12.67 -11.75 0.66
N LYS A 21 -12.08 -12.84 1.16
CA LYS A 21 -12.13 -14.14 0.49
C LYS A 21 -13.56 -14.67 0.33
N ASN A 22 -14.41 -14.42 1.31
CA ASN A 22 -15.78 -14.94 1.33
C ASN A 22 -16.77 -14.06 0.56
N THR A 23 -16.43 -12.81 0.27
CA THR A 23 -17.35 -11.85 -0.34
C THR A 23 -16.92 -11.38 -1.72
N PHE A 24 -15.62 -11.28 -1.97
CA PHE A 24 -15.07 -10.89 -3.27
C PHE A 24 -14.67 -12.16 -4.04
N HIS A 25 -14.60 -12.06 -5.35
CA HIS A 25 -14.08 -13.15 -6.18
C HIS A 25 -12.57 -13.06 -6.23
N ILE A 26 -11.90 -13.76 -5.31
CA ILE A 26 -10.45 -13.69 -5.14
C ILE A 26 -9.78 -14.85 -5.88
N SER A 27 -8.73 -14.54 -6.65
CA SER A 27 -7.94 -15.52 -7.38
C SER A 27 -6.63 -15.88 -6.67
N LYS A 28 -6.03 -14.93 -5.93
CA LYS A 28 -4.76 -15.15 -5.22
C LYS A 28 -4.76 -14.43 -3.89
N VAL A 29 -4.11 -15.05 -2.89
CA VAL A 29 -3.91 -14.47 -1.56
C VAL A 29 -2.45 -14.72 -1.18
N SER A 30 -1.73 -13.67 -0.83
CA SER A 30 -0.37 -13.81 -0.32
C SER A 30 -0.35 -14.34 1.12
N GLU A 31 0.81 -14.75 1.59
CA GLU A 31 1.00 -14.96 3.02
C GLU A 31 0.90 -13.63 3.76
N ILE A 32 0.58 -13.69 5.05
CA ILE A 32 0.67 -12.51 5.92
C ILE A 32 2.15 -12.25 6.18
N ILE A 33 2.60 -11.03 5.87
CA ILE A 33 4.00 -10.62 6.03
C ILE A 33 4.06 -9.45 7.00
N PHE A 34 4.96 -9.52 7.98
CA PHE A 34 5.26 -8.37 8.82
C PHE A 34 6.40 -7.57 8.19
N ASP A 35 6.14 -6.30 7.88
CA ASP A 35 7.14 -5.39 7.31
C ASP A 35 7.69 -4.51 8.43
N GLU A 36 8.93 -4.77 8.84
CA GLU A 36 9.60 -4.02 9.90
C GLU A 36 9.80 -2.55 9.55
N ASN A 37 10.06 -2.27 8.28
CA ASN A 37 10.30 -0.89 7.83
C ASN A 37 9.07 -0.01 7.95
N GLN A 38 7.88 -0.60 7.81
CA GLN A 38 6.61 0.09 7.92
C GLN A 38 5.89 -0.18 9.25
N ASN A 39 6.35 -1.17 10.00
CA ASN A 39 5.75 -1.63 11.27
C ASN A 39 4.28 -2.00 11.11
N VAL A 40 3.99 -2.83 10.13
CA VAL A 40 2.64 -3.31 9.82
C VAL A 40 2.65 -4.76 9.37
N ASN A 41 1.50 -5.42 9.51
CA ASN A 41 1.23 -6.69 8.87
C ASN A 41 0.55 -6.43 7.52
N LEU A 42 0.93 -7.18 6.50
CA LEU A 42 0.48 -6.99 5.14
C LEU A 42 -0.02 -8.30 4.53
N CYS A 43 -1.05 -8.20 3.71
CA CYS A 43 -1.50 -9.31 2.88
C CYS A 43 -2.01 -8.75 1.55
N LEU A 44 -1.52 -9.29 0.44
CA LEU A 44 -1.94 -8.86 -0.89
C LEU A 44 -2.91 -9.89 -1.45
N LEU A 45 -4.10 -9.43 -1.85
CA LEU A 45 -5.11 -10.26 -2.49
C LEU A 45 -5.33 -9.75 -3.91
N GLN A 46 -5.56 -10.70 -4.83
CA GLN A 46 -5.87 -10.35 -6.21
C GLN A 46 -7.28 -10.85 -6.55
N THR A 47 -8.11 -9.94 -7.06
CA THR A 47 -9.44 -10.31 -7.53
C THR A 47 -9.35 -11.01 -8.90
N LYS A 48 -10.43 -11.70 -9.29
CA LYS A 48 -10.49 -12.36 -10.61
C LYS A 48 -10.46 -11.36 -11.76
N CYS A 49 -10.79 -10.09 -11.52
CA CYS A 49 -10.67 -9.04 -12.53
C CYS A 49 -9.34 -8.27 -12.45
N ASN A 50 -8.34 -8.85 -11.78
CA ASN A 50 -6.97 -8.34 -11.69
C ASN A 50 -6.80 -7.03 -10.92
N ILE A 51 -7.66 -6.77 -9.96
CA ILE A 51 -7.47 -5.68 -9.01
C ILE A 51 -6.72 -6.23 -7.80
N HIS A 52 -5.68 -5.52 -7.37
CA HIS A 52 -4.92 -5.89 -6.19
C HIS A 52 -5.37 -5.07 -4.99
N ILE A 53 -5.66 -5.76 -3.88
CA ILE A 53 -6.04 -5.16 -2.61
C ILE A 53 -4.97 -5.55 -1.59
N GLU A 54 -4.36 -4.55 -0.95
CA GLU A 54 -3.42 -4.79 0.13
C GLU A 54 -4.12 -4.49 1.45
N LEU A 55 -4.24 -5.50 2.32
CA LEU A 55 -4.76 -5.31 3.66
C LEU A 55 -3.59 -4.98 4.57
N VAL A 56 -3.76 -3.97 5.41
CA VAL A 56 -2.71 -3.44 6.28
C VAL A 56 -3.24 -3.33 7.70
N SER A 57 -2.58 -3.97 8.66
CA SER A 57 -2.91 -3.82 10.07
C SER A 57 -1.66 -3.50 10.88
N GLY A 58 -1.82 -2.92 12.05
CA GLY A 58 -0.72 -2.63 12.95
C GLY A 58 -0.70 -1.19 13.42
N VAL A 59 0.34 -0.86 14.18
CA VAL A 59 0.45 0.42 14.87
C VAL A 59 0.35 1.62 13.94
N THR A 60 1.01 1.53 12.80
CA THR A 60 1.09 2.66 11.85
C THR A 60 -0.27 3.08 11.30
N VAL A 61 -1.22 2.14 11.19
CA VAL A 61 -2.55 2.45 10.63
C VAL A 61 -3.64 2.63 11.69
N THR A 62 -3.29 2.54 12.97
CA THR A 62 -4.28 2.64 14.06
C THR A 62 -5.11 3.92 13.99
N ARG A 63 -4.48 5.06 13.69
CA ARG A 63 -5.18 6.35 13.60
C ARG A 63 -6.24 6.38 12.50
N PHE A 64 -5.98 5.66 11.39
CA PHE A 64 -6.95 5.57 10.30
C PHE A 64 -8.17 4.76 10.72
N ILE A 65 -7.94 3.66 11.43
CA ILE A 65 -9.01 2.81 11.97
C ILE A 65 -9.88 3.61 12.94
N LYS A 66 -9.27 4.38 13.86
CA LYS A 66 -10.00 5.21 14.82
C LYS A 66 -10.89 6.25 14.14
N LYS A 67 -10.46 6.77 13.02
CA LYS A 67 -11.23 7.75 12.24
C LYS A 67 -12.17 7.11 11.23
N ARG A 68 -12.23 5.77 11.20
CA ARG A 68 -13.00 5.00 10.22
C ARG A 68 -12.61 5.33 8.78
N GLN A 69 -11.35 5.61 8.55
CA GLN A 69 -10.76 5.88 7.24
C GLN A 69 -10.02 4.62 6.76
N TYR A 70 -10.79 3.63 6.33
CA TYR A 70 -10.22 2.31 5.98
C TYR A 70 -9.46 2.34 4.67
N LEU A 71 -9.87 3.16 3.70
CA LEU A 71 -9.08 3.35 2.48
C LEU A 71 -7.83 4.14 2.84
N TYR A 72 -6.72 3.41 2.95
CA TYR A 72 -5.48 3.97 3.48
C TYR A 72 -4.68 4.70 2.41
N HIS A 73 -4.45 4.04 1.26
CA HIS A 73 -3.68 4.63 0.18
C HIS A 73 -3.98 3.97 -1.16
N THR A 74 -3.56 4.62 -2.22
CA THR A 74 -3.39 3.99 -3.53
C THR A 74 -1.91 3.92 -3.84
N CYS A 75 -1.49 2.86 -4.53
CA CYS A 75 -0.09 2.64 -4.87
C CYS A 75 0.11 2.66 -6.38
N TRP A 76 1.17 3.33 -6.81
CA TRP A 76 1.50 3.52 -8.21
C TRP A 76 2.95 3.18 -8.48
N GLU A 77 3.21 2.35 -9.50
CA GLU A 77 4.56 2.02 -9.93
C GLU A 77 5.15 3.17 -10.73
N VAL A 78 6.41 3.48 -10.46
CA VAL A 78 7.16 4.54 -11.15
C VAL A 78 8.54 4.01 -11.54
N ASN A 79 9.08 4.50 -12.66
CA ASN A 79 10.38 4.05 -13.16
C ASN A 79 11.55 4.61 -12.34
N ASN A 80 11.42 5.83 -11.86
CA ASN A 80 12.46 6.49 -11.06
C ASN A 80 11.81 7.12 -9.84
N ILE A 81 11.99 6.47 -8.68
CA ILE A 81 11.28 6.87 -7.47
C ILE A 81 11.75 8.23 -6.95
N GLU A 82 13.04 8.55 -7.04
CA GLU A 82 13.56 9.83 -6.59
C GLU A 82 13.00 10.99 -7.42
N GLU A 83 12.99 10.82 -8.73
CA GLU A 83 12.45 11.81 -9.65
C GLU A 83 10.95 12.00 -9.42
N SER A 84 10.23 10.92 -9.21
CA SER A 84 8.78 10.95 -8.94
C SER A 84 8.48 11.66 -7.63
N ILE A 85 9.24 11.39 -6.58
CA ILE A 85 9.10 12.09 -5.29
C ILE A 85 9.29 13.59 -5.48
N THR A 86 10.35 13.98 -6.19
CA THR A 86 10.62 15.39 -6.46
C THR A 86 9.47 16.05 -7.21
N ASN A 87 8.94 15.37 -8.23
CA ASN A 87 7.82 15.90 -8.99
C ASN A 87 6.57 16.06 -8.12
N PHE A 88 6.29 15.10 -7.26
CA PHE A 88 5.14 15.19 -6.34
C PHE A 88 5.31 16.37 -5.38
N ILE A 89 6.49 16.54 -4.81
CA ILE A 89 6.78 17.66 -3.89
C ILE A 89 6.64 19.00 -4.61
N ASN A 90 7.12 19.09 -5.84
CA ASN A 90 6.98 20.32 -6.65
C ASN A 90 5.51 20.65 -6.94
N ASN A 91 4.62 19.67 -6.85
CA ASN A 91 3.18 19.85 -7.04
C ASN A 91 2.41 19.90 -5.72
N GLY A 92 3.10 20.13 -4.61
CA GLY A 92 2.46 20.40 -3.32
C GLY A 92 2.33 19.21 -2.38
N ALA A 93 2.83 18.04 -2.75
CA ALA A 93 2.80 16.88 -1.88
C ALA A 93 3.84 17.02 -0.76
N VAL A 94 3.59 16.35 0.36
CA VAL A 94 4.50 16.29 1.50
C VAL A 94 4.95 14.84 1.69
N LEU A 95 6.25 14.62 1.74
CA LEU A 95 6.80 13.29 2.00
C LEU A 95 6.48 12.86 3.43
N ILE A 96 5.75 11.75 3.59
CA ILE A 96 5.43 11.19 4.91
C ILE A 96 6.60 10.35 5.43
N SER A 97 7.19 9.54 4.55
CA SER A 97 8.34 8.72 4.90
C SER A 97 9.27 8.63 3.70
N GLU A 98 10.58 8.66 3.98
CA GLU A 98 11.59 8.45 2.94
C GLU A 98 11.45 7.06 2.31
N SER A 99 12.01 6.90 1.12
CA SER A 99 11.91 5.63 0.41
C SER A 99 12.56 4.50 1.23
N LYS A 100 11.85 3.39 1.36
CA LYS A 100 12.27 2.20 2.10
C LYS A 100 11.98 0.96 1.28
N LYS A 101 12.75 -0.09 1.50
CA LYS A 101 12.52 -1.38 0.85
C LYS A 101 11.28 -2.05 1.45
N ALA A 102 10.39 -2.54 0.60
CA ALA A 102 9.17 -3.22 1.01
C ALA A 102 9.28 -4.72 0.78
N ILE A 103 9.22 -5.50 1.86
CA ILE A 103 9.39 -6.95 1.82
C ILE A 103 8.32 -7.63 0.94
N LEU A 104 7.07 -7.16 1.00
CA LEU A 104 5.96 -7.72 0.22
C LEU A 104 6.21 -7.60 -1.30
N PHE A 105 6.99 -6.62 -1.73
CA PHE A 105 7.26 -6.33 -3.14
C PHE A 105 8.69 -6.64 -3.54
N ASN A 106 9.26 -7.73 -2.98
CA ASN A 106 10.62 -8.18 -3.28
C ASN A 106 11.68 -7.11 -3.03
N TYR A 107 11.51 -6.35 -1.94
CA TYR A 107 12.45 -5.31 -1.51
C TYR A 107 12.57 -4.15 -2.48
N ARG A 108 11.61 -3.96 -3.39
CA ARG A 108 11.52 -2.74 -4.18
C ARG A 108 11.25 -1.58 -3.24
N ARG A 109 11.78 -0.40 -3.55
CA ARG A 109 11.59 0.76 -2.68
C ARG A 109 10.18 1.31 -2.81
N VAL A 110 9.65 1.76 -1.68
CA VAL A 110 8.36 2.46 -1.60
C VAL A 110 8.54 3.77 -0.87
N ALA A 111 7.71 4.74 -1.19
CA ALA A 111 7.65 6.01 -0.48
C ALA A 111 6.19 6.44 -0.35
N PHE A 112 5.85 7.06 0.77
CA PHE A 112 4.51 7.55 1.03
C PHE A 112 4.49 9.06 1.05
N LEU A 113 3.51 9.65 0.35
CA LEU A 113 3.33 11.11 0.32
C LEU A 113 1.89 11.46 0.64
N MET A 114 1.70 12.55 1.37
CA MET A 114 0.38 13.15 1.56
C MET A 114 0.16 14.14 0.44
N THR A 115 -0.95 14.01 -0.26
CA THR A 115 -1.30 14.85 -1.40
C THR A 115 -2.68 15.45 -1.20
N SER A 116 -3.09 16.33 -2.11
CA SER A 116 -4.45 16.89 -2.12
C SER A 116 -5.53 15.84 -2.36
N ILE A 117 -5.16 14.66 -2.83
CA ILE A 117 -6.08 13.54 -3.05
C ILE A 117 -5.85 12.37 -2.09
N GLY A 118 -5.18 12.62 -0.97
CA GLY A 118 -4.93 11.63 0.08
C GLY A 118 -3.55 11.03 0.01
N VAL A 119 -3.36 9.92 0.71
CA VAL A 119 -2.07 9.23 0.78
C VAL A 119 -1.80 8.45 -0.49
N ILE A 120 -0.65 8.72 -1.11
CA ILE A 120 -0.17 8.02 -2.30
C ILE A 120 1.10 7.27 -1.92
N GLU A 121 1.15 5.99 -2.28
CA GLU A 121 2.38 5.20 -2.21
C GLU A 121 2.98 5.12 -3.60
N LEU A 122 4.28 5.40 -3.71
CA LEU A 122 5.05 5.18 -4.93
C LEU A 122 5.85 3.90 -4.76
N LEU A 123 5.82 3.04 -5.76
CA LEU A 123 6.54 1.76 -5.78
C LEU A 123 7.51 1.76 -6.95
N GLU A 124 8.76 1.45 -6.64
CA GLU A 124 9.80 1.33 -7.66
C GLU A 124 9.46 0.22 -8.65
N SER A 125 9.55 0.52 -9.94
CA SER A 125 9.27 -0.46 -10.98
C SER A 125 10.28 -1.62 -10.97
N LYS A 126 9.83 -2.80 -11.41
CA LYS A 126 10.71 -3.95 -11.61
C LYS A 126 11.70 -3.73 -12.74
N ASP A 127 11.31 -2.95 -13.74
CA ASP A 127 12.03 -2.78 -15.00
C ASP A 127 12.94 -1.56 -14.99
N ARG A 128 13.73 -1.45 -13.96
CA ARG A 128 14.68 -0.34 -13.85
C ARG A 128 15.89 -0.55 -14.73
#